data_7c4d1faa02352768dd57415ab6605cec
#
_entry.id   7c4d1faa02352768dd57415ab6605cec
#
_cell.length_a   1.000
_cell.length_b   1.000
_cell.length_c   1.000
_cell.angle_alpha   90.00
_cell.angle_beta   90.00
_cell.angle_gamma   90.00
#
_symmetry.space_group_name_H-M   'P 1'
#
loop_
_entity.id
_entity.type
_entity.pdbx_description
1 polymer ?
#
loop_
_entity_poly.entity_id
_entity_poly.type
_entity_poly.pdbx_seq_one_letter_code
_entity_poly.pdbx_strand_id
1 'polypeptide(L)'
;MAADALIRPTGEPSRRDWIAVMSVMLGAFMAVLDIQITNSSLKDIQGALSATLEEGSWISTSYLVAEIIMIPLTAWLVQLLSARRLAVWVSLGFLASSLLCSMAWSLESMIVFRAMQ
;
A
#
# COMPACT_ATOMS: atom_id res chain seq x y z
N MET A 1 36.47 -14.64 -1.96
CA MET A 1 35.66 -15.72 -2.52
C MET A 1 34.19 -15.69 -2.12
N ALA A 2 33.81 -15.18 -0.97
CA ALA A 2 32.40 -15.08 -0.60
C ALA A 2 31.66 -13.84 -1.17
N ALA A 3 32.38 -12.79 -1.56
CA ALA A 3 31.80 -11.58 -2.15
C ALA A 3 31.41 -11.73 -3.62
N ASP A 4 32.03 -12.67 -4.35
CA ASP A 4 31.77 -12.92 -5.78
C ASP A 4 30.47 -13.71 -6.03
N ALA A 5 29.91 -14.32 -5.00
CA ALA A 5 28.65 -15.06 -5.12
C ALA A 5 27.41 -14.17 -5.14
N LEU A 6 27.57 -12.89 -4.80
CA LEU A 6 26.47 -11.92 -4.74
C LEU A 6 26.28 -11.11 -6.05
N ILE A 7 27.21 -11.27 -6.99
CA ILE A 7 27.13 -10.61 -8.31
C ILE A 7 26.99 -11.70 -9.38
N ARG A 8 25.80 -12.24 -9.52
CA ARG A 8 25.43 -12.95 -10.74
C ARG A 8 24.23 -12.28 -11.37
N PRO A 9 24.45 -11.45 -12.35
CA PRO A 9 23.55 -11.35 -13.47
C PRO A 9 24.24 -11.96 -14.68
N THR A 10 24.28 -13.25 -14.81
CA THR A 10 24.72 -13.92 -16.01
C THR A 10 23.58 -14.67 -16.67
N GLY A 11 22.54 -13.95 -17.00
CA GLY A 11 21.44 -14.41 -17.80
C GLY A 11 20.60 -13.21 -18.18
N GLU A 12 20.23 -13.10 -19.42
CA GLU A 12 19.24 -12.14 -19.86
C GLU A 12 17.98 -12.33 -18.98
N PRO A 13 17.31 -11.25 -18.54
CA PRO A 13 16.15 -11.34 -17.66
C PRO A 13 15.08 -12.20 -18.33
N SER A 14 14.66 -13.24 -17.64
CA SER A 14 13.60 -14.13 -18.08
C SER A 14 12.28 -13.36 -18.22
N ARG A 15 11.39 -13.83 -19.06
CA ARG A 15 10.02 -13.30 -19.15
C ARG A 15 9.32 -13.26 -17.78
N ARG A 16 9.64 -14.20 -16.88
CA ARG A 16 9.14 -14.21 -15.51
C ARG A 16 9.64 -13.03 -14.69
N ASP A 17 10.89 -12.65 -14.86
CA ASP A 17 11.48 -11.51 -14.16
C ASP A 17 10.85 -10.21 -14.65
N TRP A 18 10.62 -10.07 -15.95
CA TRP A 18 9.90 -8.94 -16.52
C TRP A 18 8.45 -8.83 -16.00
N ILE A 19 7.73 -9.95 -15.94
CA ILE A 19 6.36 -9.98 -15.39
C ILE A 19 6.38 -9.58 -13.92
N ALA A 20 7.33 -10.08 -13.12
CA ALA A 20 7.47 -9.72 -11.73
C ALA A 20 7.74 -8.22 -11.54
N VAL A 21 8.68 -7.65 -12.29
CA VAL A 21 9.00 -6.22 -12.24
C VAL A 21 7.79 -5.37 -12.63
N MET A 22 7.14 -5.70 -13.74
CA MET A 22 5.95 -4.98 -14.21
C MET A 22 4.80 -5.05 -13.20
N SER A 23 4.61 -6.20 -12.55
CA SER A 23 3.60 -6.36 -11.50
C SER A 23 3.88 -5.48 -10.29
N VAL A 24 5.13 -5.40 -9.85
CA VAL A 24 5.54 -4.53 -8.73
C VAL A 24 5.38 -3.06 -9.10
N MET A 25 5.78 -2.67 -10.31
CA MET A 25 5.61 -1.30 -10.80
C MET A 25 4.14 -0.91 -10.88
N LEU A 26 3.28 -1.81 -11.36
CA LEU A 26 1.84 -1.57 -11.40
C LEU A 26 1.26 -1.41 -9.99
N GLY A 27 1.68 -2.25 -9.05
CA GLY A 27 1.29 -2.13 -7.64
C GLY A 27 1.70 -0.80 -7.03
N ALA A 28 2.94 -0.36 -7.25
CA ALA A 28 3.44 0.94 -6.80
C ALA A 28 2.65 2.11 -7.43
N PHE A 29 2.37 2.02 -8.72
CA PHE A 29 1.54 3.01 -9.42
C PHE A 29 0.13 3.11 -8.83
N MET A 30 -0.51 1.97 -8.58
CA MET A 30 -1.83 1.92 -7.93
C MET A 30 -1.81 2.54 -6.53
N ALA A 31 -0.77 2.30 -5.73
CA ALA A 31 -0.62 2.89 -4.41
C ALA A 31 -0.50 4.42 -4.48
N VAL A 32 0.28 4.94 -5.42
CA VAL A 32 0.40 6.39 -5.63
C VAL A 32 -0.93 6.99 -6.09
N LEU A 33 -1.62 6.33 -7.02
CA LEU A 33 -2.95 6.78 -7.46
C LEU A 33 -3.96 6.82 -6.31
N ASP A 34 -3.96 5.82 -5.45
CA ASP A 34 -4.84 5.77 -4.28
C ASP A 34 -4.67 6.99 -3.37
N ILE A 35 -3.42 7.37 -3.08
CA ILE A 35 -3.11 8.57 -2.31
C ILE A 35 -3.61 9.83 -3.02
N GLN A 36 -3.36 9.96 -4.32
CA GLN A 36 -3.74 11.13 -5.10
C GLN A 36 -5.26 11.27 -5.24
N ILE A 37 -5.95 10.17 -5.48
CA ILE A 37 -7.42 10.14 -5.57
C ILE A 37 -8.03 10.55 -4.23
N THR A 38 -7.55 9.99 -3.13
CA THR A 38 -8.03 10.33 -1.79
C THR A 38 -7.82 11.81 -1.47
N ASN A 39 -6.65 12.36 -1.75
CA ASN A 39 -6.35 13.77 -1.52
C ASN A 39 -7.20 14.70 -2.40
N SER A 40 -7.45 14.33 -3.65
CA SER A 40 -8.28 15.10 -4.57
C SER A 40 -9.76 15.08 -4.17
N SER A 41 -10.22 13.95 -3.67
CA SER A 41 -11.62 13.73 -3.27
C SER A 41 -11.89 14.06 -1.80
N LEU A 42 -10.89 14.55 -1.07
CA LEU A 42 -11.00 14.76 0.38
C LEU A 42 -12.16 15.66 0.76
N LYS A 43 -12.40 16.73 0.01
CA LYS A 43 -13.53 17.65 0.23
C LYS A 43 -14.89 16.96 0.04
N ASP A 44 -15.00 16.12 -0.96
CA ASP A 44 -16.22 15.37 -1.25
C ASP A 44 -16.48 14.32 -0.17
N ILE A 45 -15.43 13.64 0.29
CA ILE A 45 -15.48 12.67 1.39
C ILE A 45 -15.90 13.37 2.68
N GLN A 46 -15.34 14.53 3.00
CA GLN A 46 -15.72 15.34 4.16
C GLN A 46 -17.19 15.75 4.11
N GLY A 47 -17.65 16.22 2.95
CA GLY A 47 -19.05 16.58 2.75
C GLY A 47 -20.00 15.39 2.92
N ALA A 48 -19.66 14.22 2.37
CA ALA A 48 -20.45 13.00 2.46
C ALA A 48 -20.55 12.47 3.90
N LEU A 49 -19.47 12.60 4.68
CA LEU A 49 -19.40 12.13 6.06
C LEU A 49 -19.73 13.21 7.10
N SER A 50 -20.11 14.42 6.67
CA SER A 50 -20.38 15.58 7.52
C SER A 50 -19.22 15.93 8.46
N ALA A 51 -17.98 15.74 7.96
CA ALA A 51 -16.77 15.93 8.72
C ALA A 51 -16.19 17.33 8.55
N THR A 52 -15.56 17.85 9.59
CA THR A 52 -14.79 19.10 9.52
C THR A 52 -13.49 18.92 8.72
N LEU A 53 -12.85 20.04 8.38
CA LEU A 53 -11.53 20.01 7.68
C LEU A 53 -10.46 19.30 8.51
N GLU A 54 -10.46 19.49 9.84
CA GLU A 54 -9.52 18.83 10.74
C GLU A 54 -9.79 17.33 10.82
N GLU A 55 -11.03 16.93 11.00
CA GLU A 55 -11.45 15.53 11.07
C GLU A 55 -11.16 14.80 9.75
N GLY A 56 -11.42 15.45 8.62
CA GLY A 56 -11.13 14.87 7.31
C GLY A 56 -9.63 14.67 7.05
N SER A 57 -8.77 15.52 7.58
CA SER A 57 -7.33 15.37 7.43
C SER A 57 -6.77 14.14 8.14
N TRP A 58 -7.47 13.64 9.17
CA TRP A 58 -7.12 12.38 9.84
C TRP A 58 -7.20 11.15 8.91
N ILE A 59 -8.01 11.22 7.86
CA ILE A 59 -8.10 10.16 6.84
C ILE A 59 -6.74 9.94 6.17
N SER A 60 -6.09 11.02 5.75
CA SER A 60 -4.75 10.96 5.14
C SER A 60 -3.66 10.73 6.18
N THR A 61 -3.76 11.36 7.35
CA THR A 61 -2.77 11.24 8.42
C THR A 61 -2.71 9.83 8.97
N SER A 62 -3.83 9.15 9.19
CA SER A 62 -3.87 7.76 9.67
C SER A 62 -3.18 6.81 8.69
N TYR A 63 -3.36 7.01 7.41
CA TYR A 63 -2.67 6.26 6.37
C TYR A 63 -1.15 6.46 6.44
N LEU A 64 -0.68 7.71 6.52
CA LEU A 64 0.75 8.02 6.58
C LEU A 64 1.40 7.48 7.86
N VAL A 65 0.73 7.54 9.00
CA VAL A 65 1.24 6.98 10.26
C VAL A 65 1.39 5.46 10.14
N ALA A 66 0.38 4.78 9.61
CA ALA A 66 0.45 3.34 9.39
C ALA A 66 1.56 2.97 8.40
N GLU A 67 1.75 3.75 7.34
CA GLU A 67 2.82 3.56 6.36
C GLU A 67 4.20 3.64 7.02
N ILE A 68 4.46 4.66 7.83
CA ILE A 68 5.74 4.84 8.54
C ILE A 68 6.03 3.64 9.46
N ILE A 69 5.01 3.12 10.14
CA ILE A 69 5.15 1.94 11.00
C ILE A 69 5.44 0.69 10.18
N MET A 70 4.83 0.56 9.01
CA MET A 70 4.98 -0.62 8.16
C MET A 70 6.33 -0.70 7.44
N ILE A 71 7.03 0.41 7.22
CA ILE A 71 8.33 0.42 6.54
C ILE A 71 9.35 -0.50 7.25
N PRO A 72 9.68 -0.33 8.54
CA PRO A 72 10.61 -1.21 9.23
C PRO A 72 10.03 -2.62 9.42
N LEU A 73 8.72 -2.75 9.61
CA LEU A 73 8.06 -4.02 9.78
C LEU A 73 8.13 -4.88 8.52
N THR A 74 8.05 -4.26 7.35
CA THR A 74 8.17 -4.95 6.06
C THR A 74 9.51 -5.63 5.90
N ALA A 75 10.60 -5.00 6.32
CA ALA A 75 11.94 -5.59 6.27
C ALA A 75 12.03 -6.90 7.09
N TRP A 76 11.38 -6.94 8.23
CA TRP A 76 11.30 -8.13 9.08
C TRP A 76 10.37 -9.20 8.48
N LEU A 77 9.21 -8.80 7.96
CA LEU A 77 8.23 -9.71 7.35
C LEU A 77 8.77 -10.40 6.10
N VAL A 78 9.59 -9.70 5.30
CA VAL A 78 10.24 -10.30 4.11
C VAL A 78 11.15 -11.46 4.50
N GLN A 79 11.83 -11.36 5.64
CA GLN A 79 12.70 -12.43 6.13
C GLN A 79 11.90 -13.67 6.58
N LEU A 80 10.70 -13.47 7.14
CA LEU A 80 9.85 -14.55 7.61
C LEU A 80 9.05 -15.25 6.51
N LEU A 81 8.48 -14.47 5.60
CA LEU A 81 7.46 -14.96 4.65
C LEU A 81 7.97 -15.14 3.21
N SER A 82 9.18 -14.71 2.91
CA SER A 82 9.66 -14.45 1.56
C SER A 82 8.94 -13.30 0.83
N ALA A 83 9.68 -12.57 0.00
CA ALA A 83 9.17 -11.40 -0.72
C ALA A 83 7.94 -11.71 -1.59
N ARG A 84 7.90 -12.87 -2.23
CA ARG A 84 6.80 -13.27 -3.11
C ARG A 84 5.49 -13.49 -2.35
N ARG A 85 5.55 -14.23 -1.22
CA ARG A 85 4.36 -14.50 -0.40
C ARG A 85 3.86 -13.22 0.24
N LEU A 86 4.77 -12.40 0.76
CA LEU A 86 4.43 -11.11 1.33
C LEU A 86 3.74 -10.21 0.32
N ALA A 87 4.26 -10.09 -0.91
CA ALA A 87 3.65 -9.29 -1.96
C ALA A 87 2.21 -9.71 -2.26
N VAL A 88 1.93 -11.01 -2.33
CA VAL A 88 0.57 -11.52 -2.56
C VAL A 88 -0.36 -11.15 -1.39
N TRP A 89 0.07 -11.40 -0.14
CA TRP A 89 -0.75 -11.10 1.03
C TRP A 89 -1.02 -9.61 1.20
N VAL A 90 -0.02 -8.77 0.98
CA VAL A 90 -0.15 -7.31 1.03
C VAL A 90 -1.09 -6.81 -0.05
N SER A 91 -0.98 -7.33 -1.27
CA SER A 91 -1.86 -6.94 -2.37
C SER A 91 -3.32 -7.33 -2.11
N LEU A 92 -3.56 -8.54 -1.57
CA LEU A 92 -4.91 -8.97 -1.18
C LEU A 92 -5.46 -8.12 -0.03
N GLY A 93 -4.63 -7.81 0.96
CA GLY A 93 -5.00 -6.92 2.07
C GLY A 93 -5.35 -5.51 1.59
N PHE A 94 -4.56 -4.96 0.67
CA PHE A 94 -4.83 -3.67 0.05
C PHE A 94 -6.18 -3.64 -0.69
N LEU A 95 -6.45 -4.64 -1.52
CA LEU A 95 -7.73 -4.75 -2.23
C LEU A 95 -8.91 -4.88 -1.27
N ALA A 96 -8.79 -5.71 -0.24
CA ALA A 96 -9.84 -5.86 0.76
C ALA A 96 -10.10 -4.55 1.52
N SER A 97 -9.04 -3.85 1.94
CA SER A 97 -9.15 -2.56 2.62
C SER A 97 -9.74 -1.47 1.72
N SER A 98 -9.39 -1.47 0.43
CA SER A 98 -9.99 -0.55 -0.56
C SER A 98 -11.49 -0.75 -0.71
N LEU A 99 -11.96 -2.01 -0.74
CA LEU A 99 -13.38 -2.31 -0.77
C LEU A 99 -14.08 -1.85 0.51
N LEU A 100 -13.46 -2.05 1.67
CA LEU A 100 -13.98 -1.57 2.95
C LEU A 100 -14.05 -0.04 3.00
N CYS A 101 -13.06 0.67 2.47
CA CYS A 101 -13.11 2.13 2.35
C CYS A 101 -14.28 2.59 1.48
N SER A 102 -14.57 1.88 0.40
CA SER A 102 -15.72 2.17 -0.47
C SER A 102 -17.06 2.00 0.24
N MET A 103 -17.11 1.13 1.24
CA MET A 103 -18.31 0.84 2.05
C MET A 103 -18.35 1.62 3.37
N ALA A 104 -17.44 2.55 3.62
CA ALA A 104 -17.37 3.32 4.85
C ALA A 104 -18.65 4.16 5.05
N TRP A 105 -19.26 4.02 6.22
CA TRP A 105 -20.51 4.72 6.59
C TRP A 105 -20.31 5.85 7.60
N SER A 106 -19.11 5.98 8.15
CA SER A 106 -18.76 7.04 9.10
C SER A 106 -17.29 7.45 8.93
N LEU A 107 -16.96 8.63 9.49
CA LEU A 107 -15.59 9.13 9.48
C LEU A 107 -14.63 8.16 10.20
N GLU A 108 -15.05 7.64 11.35
CA GLU A 108 -14.24 6.72 12.15
C GLU A 108 -13.94 5.42 11.40
N SER A 109 -14.93 4.84 10.73
CA SER A 109 -14.74 3.65 9.90
C SER A 109 -13.81 3.93 8.73
N MET A 110 -13.91 5.09 8.09
CA MET A 110 -13.03 5.50 7.01
C MET A 110 -11.57 5.63 7.49
N ILE A 111 -11.34 6.25 8.63
CA ILE A 111 -10.00 6.39 9.24
C ILE A 111 -9.40 5.01 9.52
N VAL A 112 -10.16 4.11 10.13
CA VAL A 112 -9.69 2.75 10.45
C VAL A 112 -9.37 1.98 9.16
N PHE A 113 -10.23 2.01 8.17
CA PHE A 113 -10.02 1.30 6.90
C PHE A 113 -8.83 1.86 6.12
N ARG A 114 -8.61 3.17 6.16
CA ARG A 114 -7.42 3.81 5.58
C ARG A 114 -6.13 3.41 6.32
N ALA A 115 -6.15 3.31 7.62
CA ALA A 115 -5.01 2.84 8.40
C ALA A 115 -4.67 1.37 8.12
N MET A 116 -5.68 0.54 7.82
CA MET A 116 -5.50 -0.86 7.44
C MET A 116 -5.01 -1.04 5.99
N GLN A 117 -5.23 -0.05 5.17
CA GLN A 117 -4.85 -0.07 3.76
C GLN A 117 -3.36 0.23 3.57
#